data_fbbb31bc2f7c5960473aebf03a2ac85c
#
_entry.id   fbbb31bc2f7c5960473aebf03a2ac85c
#
_cell.length_a   1.000
_cell.length_b   1.000
_cell.length_c   1.000
_cell.angle_alpha   90.00
_cell.angle_beta   90.00
_cell.angle_gamma   90.00
#
_symmetry.space_group_name_H-M   'P 1'
#
loop_
_entity.id
_entity.type
_entity.pdbx_description
1 polymer ?
#
loop_
_entity_poly.entity_id
_entity_poly.type
_entity_poly.pdbx_seq_one_letter_code
_entity_poly.pdbx_strand_id
1 'polypeptide(L)'
;MAEIKDLSTTDASNTGTAANGMWSENMAPSSVNNAARANLGQIARWYADTNGSISTSGSSSAYVLAASRTISTIAAGDCFVFKANHASTGATTIAIDGLATKSIKKFNDQAIAANDIESGSICHIVYDGTNFQLISSLATGAGIASVVADTTPQLGGQLDVNGNALGDGTLEILKFSETGSAVNEFTIANAATGAGPTLSATGTDSNVDINISAKGTGVVTVSSSMNPSIASTFKALIFGF
;
A
#
# COMPACT_ATOMS: atom_id res chain seq x y z
N MET A 1 -26.84 13.39 26.73
CA MET A 1 -26.16 12.50 27.71
C MET A 1 -24.69 12.73 27.52
N ALA A 2 -23.88 12.82 28.56
CA ALA A 2 -22.43 12.91 28.40
C ALA A 2 -21.87 11.59 27.82
N GLU A 3 -20.88 11.68 26.98
CA GLU A 3 -20.18 10.53 26.39
C GLU A 3 -18.72 10.53 26.87
N ILE A 4 -17.97 9.48 26.56
CA ILE A 4 -16.57 9.32 26.99
C ILE A 4 -15.71 10.54 26.62
N LYS A 5 -15.93 11.14 25.45
CA LYS A 5 -15.19 12.33 25.01
C LYS A 5 -15.45 13.59 25.85
N ASP A 6 -16.55 13.62 26.56
CA ASP A 6 -16.94 14.74 27.42
C ASP A 6 -16.33 14.65 28.83
N LEU A 7 -15.65 13.55 29.14
CA LEU A 7 -14.96 13.34 30.41
C LEU A 7 -13.62 14.09 30.40
N SER A 8 -13.27 14.66 31.56
CA SER A 8 -12.00 15.33 31.79
C SER A 8 -10.89 14.30 32.06
N THR A 9 -9.68 14.59 31.63
CA THR A 9 -8.47 13.84 32.02
C THR A 9 -8.02 14.19 33.45
N THR A 10 -8.61 15.22 34.07
CA THR A 10 -8.40 15.57 35.50
C THR A 10 -9.52 14.99 36.32
N ASP A 11 -9.22 14.03 37.17
CA ASP A 11 -10.21 13.26 37.94
C ASP A 11 -11.20 14.14 38.69
N ALA A 12 -10.72 15.17 39.43
CA ALA A 12 -11.53 16.09 40.19
C ALA A 12 -12.50 16.95 39.36
N SER A 13 -12.33 17.02 38.05
CA SER A 13 -13.19 17.75 37.11
C SER A 13 -14.38 16.92 36.61
N ASN A 14 -14.40 15.61 36.87
CA ASN A 14 -15.47 14.71 36.44
C ASN A 14 -16.61 14.72 37.53
N THR A 15 -17.11 15.90 37.83
CA THR A 15 -18.22 16.10 38.77
C THR A 15 -19.48 16.47 37.99
N GLY A 16 -20.65 15.99 38.42
CA GLY A 16 -21.91 16.25 37.74
C GLY A 16 -23.05 15.40 38.24
N THR A 17 -24.06 15.21 37.37
CA THR A 17 -25.24 14.41 37.75
C THR A 17 -25.03 12.93 37.45
N ALA A 18 -25.64 12.06 38.24
CA ALA A 18 -25.63 10.62 38.02
C ALA A 18 -26.14 10.22 36.61
N ALA A 19 -27.04 10.99 36.03
CA ALA A 19 -27.57 10.75 34.68
C ALA A 19 -26.50 10.91 33.58
N ASN A 20 -25.43 11.66 33.82
CA ASN A 20 -24.31 11.84 32.91
C ASN A 20 -23.14 10.91 33.25
N GLY A 21 -23.28 10.00 34.20
CA GLY A 21 -22.20 9.11 34.63
C GLY A 21 -21.11 9.82 35.42
N MET A 22 -21.35 11.06 35.87
CA MET A 22 -20.41 11.83 36.67
C MET A 22 -20.68 11.64 38.17
N TRP A 23 -19.64 11.75 38.98
CA TRP A 23 -19.67 11.50 40.42
C TRP A 23 -19.49 12.82 41.14
N SER A 24 -20.56 13.31 41.77
CA SER A 24 -20.50 14.52 42.61
C SER A 24 -20.18 14.18 44.05
N GLU A 25 -19.54 15.12 44.73
CA GLU A 25 -19.36 15.04 46.19
C GLU A 25 -20.72 14.90 46.91
N ASN A 26 -20.76 14.08 47.93
CA ASN A 26 -21.97 13.81 48.74
C ASN A 26 -23.16 13.25 47.94
N MET A 27 -22.88 12.50 46.86
CA MET A 27 -23.92 11.85 46.06
C MET A 27 -24.75 10.89 46.92
N ALA A 28 -26.07 10.94 46.77
CA ALA A 28 -26.96 10.02 47.47
C ALA A 28 -26.68 8.57 47.04
N PRO A 29 -26.73 7.57 47.94
CA PRO A 29 -26.44 6.17 47.62
C PRO A 29 -27.25 5.63 46.44
N SER A 30 -28.50 6.05 46.25
CA SER A 30 -29.33 5.68 45.10
C SER A 30 -28.82 6.23 43.78
N SER A 31 -28.08 7.33 43.81
CA SER A 31 -27.50 7.97 42.60
C SER A 31 -26.14 7.35 42.21
N VAL A 32 -25.41 6.77 43.17
CA VAL A 32 -24.12 6.08 42.89
C VAL A 32 -24.30 4.95 41.87
N ASN A 33 -25.29 4.10 42.09
CA ASN A 33 -25.64 3.01 41.18
C ASN A 33 -26.05 3.54 39.78
N ASN A 34 -26.79 4.68 39.71
CA ASN A 34 -27.14 5.26 38.40
C ASN A 34 -25.92 5.83 37.65
N ALA A 35 -25.00 6.50 38.38
CA ALA A 35 -23.74 6.98 37.80
C ALA A 35 -22.88 5.82 37.25
N ALA A 36 -22.74 4.74 38.03
CA ALA A 36 -22.03 3.55 37.62
C ALA A 36 -22.61 2.94 36.33
N ARG A 37 -23.94 2.78 36.28
CA ARG A 37 -24.62 2.26 35.09
C ARG A 37 -24.48 3.19 33.88
N ALA A 38 -24.50 4.51 34.07
CA ALA A 38 -24.29 5.49 32.99
C ALA A 38 -22.87 5.37 32.42
N ASN A 39 -21.84 5.24 33.28
CA ASN A 39 -20.45 5.04 32.83
C ASN A 39 -20.29 3.73 32.06
N LEU A 40 -20.84 2.64 32.51
CA LEU A 40 -20.83 1.36 31.80
C LEU A 40 -21.51 1.49 30.44
N GLY A 41 -22.61 2.22 30.36
CA GLY A 41 -23.30 2.52 29.11
C GLY A 41 -22.43 3.36 28.12
N GLN A 42 -21.71 4.36 28.62
CA GLN A 42 -20.77 5.17 27.82
C GLN A 42 -19.65 4.31 27.25
N ILE A 43 -19.06 3.44 28.07
CA ILE A 43 -18.00 2.52 27.63
C ILE A 43 -18.55 1.54 26.58
N ALA A 44 -19.73 0.98 26.80
CA ALA A 44 -20.34 0.06 25.85
C ALA A 44 -20.63 0.71 24.50
N ARG A 45 -21.16 1.94 24.49
CA ARG A 45 -21.39 2.70 23.25
C ARG A 45 -20.10 3.05 22.53
N TRP A 46 -19.09 3.51 23.27
CA TRP A 46 -17.78 3.76 22.69
C TRP A 46 -17.17 2.51 22.07
N TYR A 47 -17.25 1.37 22.77
CA TYR A 47 -16.79 0.10 22.25
C TYR A 47 -17.54 -0.30 20.97
N ALA A 48 -18.85 -0.13 20.90
CA ALA A 48 -19.63 -0.42 19.71
C ALA A 48 -19.23 0.46 18.51
N ASP A 49 -18.92 1.73 18.73
CA ASP A 49 -18.47 2.65 17.67
C ASP A 49 -17.05 2.38 17.16
N THR A 50 -16.25 1.59 17.91
CA THR A 50 -14.83 1.37 17.61
C THR A 50 -14.45 -0.08 17.33
N ASN A 51 -15.41 -1.01 17.37
CA ASN A 51 -15.16 -2.45 17.18
C ASN A 51 -15.46 -2.99 15.77
N GLY A 52 -15.98 -2.14 14.87
CA GLY A 52 -16.31 -2.52 13.50
C GLY A 52 -17.62 -3.29 13.34
N SER A 53 -18.44 -3.40 14.38
CA SER A 53 -19.72 -4.13 14.29
C SER A 53 -20.83 -3.34 13.59
N ILE A 54 -20.75 -2.02 13.58
CA ILE A 54 -21.76 -1.15 12.96
C ILE A 54 -21.53 -1.12 11.45
N SER A 55 -22.59 -1.33 10.68
CA SER A 55 -22.56 -1.15 9.24
C SER A 55 -23.05 0.24 8.86
N THR A 56 -22.39 0.85 7.86
CA THR A 56 -22.90 2.07 7.25
C THR A 56 -24.16 1.80 6.44
N SER A 57 -24.87 2.86 6.12
CA SER A 57 -25.92 2.94 5.11
C SER A 57 -25.55 4.01 4.07
N GLY A 58 -26.46 4.40 3.20
CA GLY A 58 -26.24 5.40 2.17
C GLY A 58 -25.79 4.79 0.84
N SER A 59 -24.91 5.49 0.11
CA SER A 59 -24.44 5.11 -1.22
C SER A 59 -22.93 4.92 -1.30
N SER A 60 -22.44 4.47 -2.45
CA SER A 60 -21.01 4.27 -2.74
C SER A 60 -20.12 5.51 -2.68
N SER A 61 -20.71 6.71 -2.69
CA SER A 61 -20.00 8.00 -2.58
C SER A 61 -20.42 8.82 -1.36
N ALA A 62 -21.45 8.38 -0.62
CA ALA A 62 -21.99 9.10 0.53
C ALA A 62 -22.48 8.10 1.59
N TYR A 63 -21.57 7.72 2.48
CA TYR A 63 -21.88 6.84 3.59
C TYR A 63 -22.66 7.58 4.70
N VAL A 64 -23.47 6.85 5.42
CA VAL A 64 -24.18 7.32 6.61
C VAL A 64 -23.89 6.34 7.73
N LEU A 65 -23.39 6.82 8.85
CA LEU A 65 -23.13 6.04 10.05
C LEU A 65 -24.07 6.50 11.18
N ALA A 66 -24.87 5.58 11.69
CA ALA A 66 -25.60 5.77 12.94
C ALA A 66 -24.71 5.29 14.08
N ALA A 67 -24.13 6.20 14.82
CA ALA A 67 -23.28 5.88 15.94
C ALA A 67 -24.08 5.35 17.14
N SER A 68 -23.45 4.52 17.99
CA SER A 68 -24.04 4.08 19.26
C SER A 68 -24.00 5.18 20.32
N ARG A 69 -22.98 6.04 20.28
CA ARG A 69 -22.92 7.28 21.07
C ARG A 69 -23.88 8.31 20.45
N THR A 70 -24.35 9.25 21.27
CA THR A 70 -25.06 10.43 20.75
C THR A 70 -24.03 11.47 20.32
N ILE A 71 -23.82 11.63 19.03
CA ILE A 71 -22.85 12.58 18.48
C ILE A 71 -23.59 13.86 18.09
N SER A 72 -23.38 14.92 18.84
CA SER A 72 -23.93 16.25 18.55
C SER A 72 -22.96 17.15 17.78
N THR A 73 -21.66 16.90 17.90
CA THR A 73 -20.58 17.60 17.22
C THR A 73 -19.43 16.64 16.97
N ILE A 74 -18.70 16.84 15.87
CA ILE A 74 -17.48 16.11 15.55
C ILE A 74 -16.29 16.99 15.92
N ALA A 75 -15.36 16.47 16.69
CA ALA A 75 -14.12 17.12 17.10
C ALA A 75 -12.89 16.36 16.57
N ALA A 76 -11.78 17.07 16.40
CA ALA A 76 -10.53 16.43 16.02
C ALA A 76 -10.16 15.32 17.01
N GLY A 77 -9.80 14.15 16.48
CA GLY A 77 -9.55 12.94 17.26
C GLY A 77 -10.76 12.01 17.41
N ASP A 78 -11.97 12.43 17.05
CA ASP A 78 -13.12 11.50 17.02
C ASP A 78 -12.84 10.39 16.01
N CYS A 79 -12.99 9.15 16.45
CA CYS A 79 -12.74 7.96 15.62
C CYS A 79 -13.95 7.04 15.60
N PHE A 80 -14.10 6.35 14.48
CA PHE A 80 -15.15 5.36 14.23
C PHE A 80 -14.58 4.18 13.46
N VAL A 81 -15.07 2.99 13.80
CA VAL A 81 -14.77 1.77 13.03
C VAL A 81 -16.09 1.16 12.59
N PHE A 82 -16.24 0.95 11.29
CA PHE A 82 -17.50 0.48 10.71
C PHE A 82 -17.26 -0.51 9.58
N LYS A 83 -18.29 -1.26 9.25
CA LYS A 83 -18.35 -2.11 8.06
C LYS A 83 -19.00 -1.34 6.91
N ALA A 84 -18.29 -1.19 5.81
CA ALA A 84 -18.80 -0.49 4.63
C ALA A 84 -19.93 -1.27 3.95
N ASN A 85 -21.07 -0.62 3.68
CA ASN A 85 -22.20 -1.25 3.00
C ASN A 85 -22.08 -1.29 1.47
N HIS A 86 -21.20 -0.45 0.89
CA HIS A 86 -20.92 -0.36 -0.54
C HIS A 86 -19.42 -0.20 -0.79
N ALA A 87 -18.95 -0.62 -1.96
CA ALA A 87 -17.64 -0.24 -2.45
C ALA A 87 -17.63 1.24 -2.86
N SER A 88 -16.51 1.94 -2.63
CA SER A 88 -16.34 3.33 -3.08
C SER A 88 -16.24 3.39 -4.61
N THR A 89 -16.83 4.43 -5.21
CA THR A 89 -16.75 4.69 -6.66
C THR A 89 -15.91 5.90 -7.01
N GLY A 90 -15.27 6.52 -6.03
CA GLY A 90 -14.46 7.73 -6.15
C GLY A 90 -14.48 8.53 -4.85
N ALA A 91 -14.32 9.84 -4.95
CA ALA A 91 -14.37 10.73 -3.80
C ALA A 91 -15.62 10.46 -2.96
N THR A 92 -15.41 10.19 -1.68
CA THR A 92 -16.43 9.68 -0.78
C THR A 92 -16.58 10.57 0.45
N THR A 93 -17.80 10.71 0.93
CA THR A 93 -18.15 11.46 2.14
C THR A 93 -18.83 10.55 3.16
N ILE A 94 -18.88 10.99 4.41
CA ILE A 94 -19.62 10.32 5.48
C ILE A 94 -20.39 11.34 6.32
N ALA A 95 -21.62 11.01 6.67
CA ALA A 95 -22.43 11.70 7.68
C ALA A 95 -22.52 10.83 8.93
N ILE A 96 -22.23 11.39 10.10
CA ILE A 96 -22.37 10.75 11.39
C ILE A 96 -23.61 11.32 12.08
N ASP A 97 -24.56 10.45 12.46
CA ASP A 97 -25.81 10.83 13.17
C ASP A 97 -26.58 12.00 12.54
N GLY A 98 -26.54 12.11 11.21
CA GLY A 98 -27.21 13.20 10.48
C GLY A 98 -26.51 14.55 10.54
N LEU A 99 -25.31 14.64 11.10
CA LEU A 99 -24.49 15.84 11.06
C LEU A 99 -23.99 16.13 9.64
N ALA A 100 -23.45 17.33 9.43
CA ALA A 100 -22.90 17.75 8.16
C ALA A 100 -21.85 16.75 7.64
N THR A 101 -21.99 16.37 6.38
CA THR A 101 -21.09 15.43 5.71
C THR A 101 -19.65 15.92 5.74
N LYS A 102 -18.72 14.99 5.93
CA LYS A 102 -17.28 15.23 5.84
C LYS A 102 -16.66 14.30 4.81
N SER A 103 -15.64 14.77 4.11
CA SER A 103 -14.91 13.93 3.17
C SER A 103 -14.13 12.84 3.91
N ILE A 104 -14.07 11.65 3.33
CA ILE A 104 -13.08 10.63 3.70
C ILE A 104 -11.86 10.84 2.80
N LYS A 105 -10.68 10.91 3.41
CA LYS A 105 -9.39 11.12 2.74
C LYS A 105 -8.44 9.96 3.05
N LYS A 106 -7.47 9.76 2.18
CA LYS A 106 -6.33 8.86 2.36
C LYS A 106 -5.03 9.63 2.24
N PHE A 107 -3.97 9.19 2.89
CA PHE A 107 -2.64 9.82 2.80
C PHE A 107 -2.68 11.35 3.01
N ASN A 108 -3.39 11.78 4.05
CA ASN A 108 -3.62 13.15 4.46
C ASN A 108 -4.73 13.88 3.66
N ASP A 109 -4.56 14.18 2.39
CA ASP A 109 -5.50 15.03 1.63
C ASP A 109 -6.03 14.39 0.33
N GLN A 110 -5.58 13.20 -0.01
CA GLN A 110 -5.99 12.53 -1.23
C GLN A 110 -7.42 12.01 -1.14
N ALA A 111 -8.18 12.21 -2.19
CA ALA A 111 -9.51 11.64 -2.29
C ALA A 111 -9.46 10.10 -2.37
N ILE A 112 -10.49 9.46 -1.82
CA ILE A 112 -10.73 8.04 -2.03
C ILE A 112 -10.97 7.80 -3.52
N ALA A 113 -10.38 6.74 -4.06
CA ALA A 113 -10.60 6.27 -5.43
C ALA A 113 -11.66 5.15 -5.46
N ALA A 114 -12.04 4.74 -6.66
CA ALA A 114 -12.91 3.59 -6.83
C ALA A 114 -12.26 2.33 -6.24
N ASN A 115 -13.02 1.56 -5.48
CA ASN A 115 -12.61 0.33 -4.80
C ASN A 115 -11.49 0.48 -3.76
N ASP A 116 -11.12 1.68 -3.33
CA ASP A 116 -10.25 1.86 -2.16
C ASP A 116 -10.91 1.29 -0.89
N ILE A 117 -12.23 1.42 -0.81
CA ILE A 117 -13.08 0.78 0.20
C ILE A 117 -13.94 -0.23 -0.51
N GLU A 118 -13.84 -1.50 -0.16
CA GLU A 118 -14.72 -2.54 -0.69
C GLU A 118 -15.97 -2.74 0.17
N SER A 119 -17.04 -3.24 -0.45
CA SER A 119 -18.25 -3.62 0.28
C SER A 119 -17.95 -4.73 1.28
N GLY A 120 -18.32 -4.51 2.53
CA GLY A 120 -18.07 -5.45 3.63
C GLY A 120 -16.71 -5.25 4.34
N SER A 121 -15.84 -4.36 3.85
CA SER A 121 -14.58 -4.08 4.53
C SER A 121 -14.79 -3.33 5.85
N ILE A 122 -13.90 -3.58 6.80
CA ILE A 122 -13.85 -2.85 8.07
C ILE A 122 -12.98 -1.62 7.89
N CYS A 123 -13.58 -0.45 8.03
CA CYS A 123 -12.94 0.84 7.87
C CYS A 123 -12.74 1.50 9.22
N HIS A 124 -11.54 1.98 9.47
CA HIS A 124 -11.20 2.83 10.61
C HIS A 124 -10.94 4.25 10.11
N ILE A 125 -11.69 5.20 10.61
CA ILE A 125 -11.56 6.62 10.27
C ILE A 125 -11.35 7.47 11.52
N VAL A 126 -10.52 8.52 11.39
CA VAL A 126 -10.25 9.50 12.45
C VAL A 126 -10.44 10.91 11.88
N TYR A 127 -11.17 11.76 12.59
CA TYR A 127 -11.37 13.15 12.18
C TYR A 127 -10.15 14.01 12.52
N ASP A 128 -9.58 14.70 11.53
CA ASP A 128 -8.39 15.56 11.69
C ASP A 128 -8.72 17.01 12.03
N GLY A 129 -10.01 17.36 12.11
CA GLY A 129 -10.51 18.72 12.28
C GLY A 129 -11.13 19.28 10.99
N THR A 130 -10.90 18.66 9.84
CA THR A 130 -11.43 19.07 8.52
C THR A 130 -12.10 17.91 7.80
N ASN A 131 -11.39 16.76 7.72
CA ASN A 131 -11.82 15.54 7.03
C ASN A 131 -11.66 14.31 7.93
N PHE A 132 -12.29 13.22 7.55
CA PHE A 132 -11.98 11.93 8.12
C PHE A 132 -10.82 11.28 7.36
N GLN A 133 -9.75 10.91 8.08
CA GLN A 133 -8.63 10.14 7.54
C GLN A 133 -8.94 8.65 7.61
N LEU A 134 -8.85 7.94 6.49
CA LEU A 134 -8.95 6.49 6.44
C LEU A 134 -7.61 5.89 6.92
N ILE A 135 -7.66 5.18 8.07
CA ILE A 135 -6.48 4.59 8.71
C ILE A 135 -6.33 3.11 8.37
N SER A 136 -7.44 2.43 8.03
CA SER A 136 -7.40 1.04 7.57
C SER A 136 -6.72 0.91 6.21
N SER A 137 -6.19 -0.28 5.92
CA SER A 137 -5.59 -0.57 4.61
C SER A 137 -6.58 -0.33 3.48
N LEU A 138 -6.10 0.23 2.39
CA LEU A 138 -6.87 0.35 1.16
C LEU A 138 -7.02 -1.03 0.51
N ALA A 139 -8.19 -1.33 -0.05
CA ALA A 139 -8.42 -2.56 -0.79
C ALA A 139 -7.62 -2.57 -2.10
N THR A 140 -7.51 -1.41 -2.75
CA THR A 140 -6.73 -1.23 -3.97
C THR A 140 -5.43 -0.48 -3.68
N GLY A 141 -4.31 -1.17 -3.69
CA GLY A 141 -3.04 -0.53 -3.96
C GLY A 141 -2.17 -0.07 -2.81
N ALA A 142 -1.95 -0.94 -1.87
CA ALA A 142 -0.76 -0.82 -1.03
C ALA A 142 0.39 -1.69 -1.54
N GLY A 143 0.62 -1.71 -2.83
CA GLY A 143 1.67 -2.48 -3.48
C GLY A 143 1.14 -3.11 -4.77
N ILE A 144 1.97 -3.20 -5.77
CA ILE A 144 1.67 -3.97 -6.98
C ILE A 144 1.53 -5.43 -6.55
N ALA A 145 0.31 -5.96 -6.51
CA ALA A 145 0.03 -7.35 -6.15
C ALA A 145 0.77 -8.31 -7.09
N SER A 146 1.08 -7.86 -8.30
CA SER A 146 1.88 -8.56 -9.30
C SER A 146 2.38 -7.55 -10.32
N VAL A 147 3.60 -7.69 -10.80
CA VAL A 147 4.15 -6.91 -11.92
C VAL A 147 3.29 -7.06 -13.18
N VAL A 148 2.53 -8.17 -13.31
CA VAL A 148 1.57 -8.40 -14.40
C VAL A 148 0.41 -7.38 -14.39
N ALA A 149 0.07 -6.82 -13.23
CA ALA A 149 -0.98 -5.80 -13.13
C ALA A 149 -0.51 -4.40 -13.60
N ASP A 150 0.78 -4.17 -13.73
CA ASP A 150 1.34 -2.94 -14.26
C ASP A 150 1.60 -3.10 -15.77
N THR A 151 0.84 -2.38 -16.58
CA THR A 151 0.99 -2.39 -18.05
C THR A 151 2.18 -1.57 -18.57
N THR A 152 2.81 -0.79 -17.70
CA THR A 152 3.98 0.05 -18.00
C THR A 152 5.02 0.00 -16.88
N PRO A 153 5.51 -1.18 -16.48
CA PRO A 153 6.39 -1.29 -15.33
C PRO A 153 7.69 -0.52 -15.59
N GLN A 154 8.00 0.41 -14.69
CA GLN A 154 9.24 1.17 -14.68
C GLN A 154 10.04 0.84 -13.43
N LEU A 155 11.28 0.43 -13.60
CA LEU A 155 12.20 0.18 -12.50
C LEU A 155 12.92 1.50 -12.17
N GLY A 156 12.65 2.06 -11.00
CA GLY A 156 13.34 3.26 -10.50
C GLY A 156 14.78 3.02 -10.06
N GLY A 157 15.26 1.76 -10.16
CA GLY A 157 16.59 1.32 -9.77
C GLY A 157 16.93 -0.03 -10.39
N GLN A 158 17.97 -0.66 -9.90
CA GLN A 158 18.42 -1.98 -10.33
C GLN A 158 17.36 -3.05 -10.04
N LEU A 159 17.09 -3.94 -10.99
CA LEU A 159 16.31 -5.15 -10.75
C LEU A 159 17.25 -6.23 -10.18
N ASP A 160 17.15 -6.51 -8.89
CA ASP A 160 17.79 -7.66 -8.27
C ASP A 160 16.91 -8.90 -8.52
N VAL A 161 17.42 -9.83 -9.29
CA VAL A 161 16.73 -11.11 -9.57
C VAL A 161 16.96 -12.15 -8.49
N ASN A 162 17.77 -11.85 -7.46
CA ASN A 162 18.03 -12.70 -6.30
C ASN A 162 18.32 -14.17 -6.66
N GLY A 163 19.20 -14.39 -7.64
CA GLY A 163 19.59 -15.73 -8.13
C GLY A 163 18.55 -16.43 -9.00
N ASN A 164 17.42 -15.79 -9.30
CA ASN A 164 16.40 -16.34 -10.20
C ASN A 164 16.74 -16.02 -11.66
N ALA A 165 15.94 -16.56 -12.59
CA ALA A 165 16.05 -16.33 -14.02
C ALA A 165 14.92 -15.43 -14.53
N LEU A 166 15.12 -14.82 -15.68
CA LEU A 166 14.03 -14.28 -16.49
C LEU A 166 13.47 -15.40 -17.36
N GLY A 167 12.16 -15.61 -17.34
CA GLY A 167 11.47 -16.68 -18.05
C GLY A 167 10.11 -16.26 -18.56
N ASP A 168 9.41 -17.15 -19.25
CA ASP A 168 8.05 -16.96 -19.79
C ASP A 168 6.98 -17.77 -19.02
N GLY A 169 7.19 -17.97 -17.73
CA GLY A 169 6.29 -18.70 -16.84
C GLY A 169 6.89 -19.99 -16.33
N THR A 170 7.09 -21.00 -17.18
CA THR A 170 7.62 -22.31 -16.78
C THR A 170 9.05 -22.59 -17.23
N LEU A 171 9.54 -21.82 -18.23
CA LEU A 171 10.87 -22.01 -18.82
C LEU A 171 11.78 -20.81 -18.55
N GLU A 172 13.01 -21.09 -18.16
CA GLU A 172 14.05 -20.08 -18.00
C GLU A 172 14.58 -19.67 -19.38
N ILE A 173 14.58 -18.36 -19.67
CA ILE A 173 15.11 -17.80 -20.93
C ILE A 173 16.53 -17.27 -20.70
N LEU A 174 16.74 -16.57 -19.59
CA LEU A 174 18.03 -15.96 -19.25
C LEU A 174 18.28 -16.12 -17.74
N LYS A 175 19.37 -16.79 -17.41
CA LYS A 175 19.81 -16.96 -16.01
C LYS A 175 21.01 -16.08 -15.73
N PHE A 176 20.96 -15.36 -14.63
CA PHE A 176 22.06 -14.56 -14.13
C PHE A 176 22.79 -15.35 -13.03
N SER A 177 24.10 -15.44 -13.14
CA SER A 177 24.94 -16.05 -12.12
C SER A 177 25.91 -15.00 -11.61
N GLU A 178 25.80 -14.69 -10.33
CA GLU A 178 26.66 -13.70 -9.69
C GLU A 178 27.99 -14.33 -9.27
N THR A 179 29.07 -13.59 -9.47
CA THR A 179 30.40 -13.90 -8.94
C THR A 179 30.70 -12.91 -7.82
N GLY A 180 31.02 -13.41 -6.61
CA GLY A 180 31.36 -12.53 -5.50
C GLY A 180 32.54 -11.61 -5.84
N SER A 181 32.39 -10.32 -5.54
CA SER A 181 33.40 -9.27 -5.85
C SER A 181 33.67 -9.06 -7.34
N ALA A 182 32.71 -9.39 -8.22
CA ALA A 182 32.81 -9.10 -9.64
C ALA A 182 32.95 -7.57 -9.88
N VAL A 183 33.79 -7.21 -10.81
CA VAL A 183 34.04 -5.79 -11.23
C VAL A 183 33.82 -5.58 -12.73
N ASN A 184 33.51 -6.65 -13.46
CA ASN A 184 33.26 -6.64 -14.89
C ASN A 184 31.91 -7.27 -15.21
N GLU A 185 31.22 -6.70 -16.19
CA GLU A 185 29.88 -7.11 -16.56
C GLU A 185 29.66 -7.02 -18.07
N PHE A 186 28.54 -7.54 -18.57
CA PHE A 186 28.05 -7.30 -19.93
C PHE A 186 27.17 -6.06 -19.98
N THR A 187 27.48 -5.16 -20.90
CA THR A 187 26.59 -4.04 -21.26
C THR A 187 25.93 -4.32 -22.60
N ILE A 188 24.58 -4.22 -22.62
CA ILE A 188 23.77 -4.25 -23.83
C ILE A 188 23.28 -2.82 -24.10
N ALA A 189 23.63 -2.25 -25.26
CA ALA A 189 23.21 -0.92 -25.63
C ALA A 189 22.45 -0.95 -26.97
N ASN A 190 21.37 -0.17 -27.07
CA ASN A 190 20.69 0.13 -28.32
C ASN A 190 21.48 1.15 -29.13
N ALA A 191 21.04 1.44 -30.35
CA ALA A 191 21.68 2.40 -31.21
C ALA A 191 20.68 3.28 -31.95
N ALA A 192 21.12 4.48 -32.38
CA ALA A 192 20.37 5.36 -33.26
C ALA A 192 20.28 4.79 -34.68
N THR A 193 19.39 5.38 -35.50
CA THR A 193 19.26 5.02 -36.93
C THR A 193 20.62 5.08 -37.65
N GLY A 194 20.98 4.00 -38.33
CA GLY A 194 22.25 3.88 -39.06
C GLY A 194 23.42 3.29 -38.27
N ALA A 195 23.25 3.05 -36.96
CA ALA A 195 24.23 2.34 -36.15
C ALA A 195 23.65 1.01 -35.62
N GLY A 196 24.51 0.06 -35.25
CA GLY A 196 24.10 -1.23 -34.71
C GLY A 196 24.10 -1.25 -33.18
N PRO A 197 23.18 -1.99 -32.51
CA PRO A 197 23.26 -2.23 -31.07
C PRO A 197 24.52 -3.04 -30.73
N THR A 198 25.00 -2.90 -29.51
CA THR A 198 26.22 -3.57 -29.03
C THR A 198 25.99 -4.45 -27.86
N LEU A 199 26.75 -5.53 -27.77
CA LEU A 199 27.01 -6.30 -26.54
C LEU A 199 28.50 -6.14 -26.25
N SER A 200 28.84 -5.59 -25.10
CA SER A 200 30.25 -5.31 -24.74
C SER A 200 30.57 -5.79 -23.34
N ALA A 201 31.81 -6.18 -23.09
CA ALA A 201 32.34 -6.30 -21.76
C ALA A 201 32.72 -4.92 -21.25
N THR A 202 32.31 -4.61 -20.02
CA THR A 202 32.59 -3.36 -19.30
C THR A 202 33.03 -3.66 -17.86
N GLY A 203 33.60 -2.69 -17.19
CA GLY A 203 34.04 -2.86 -15.81
C GLY A 203 35.23 -1.98 -15.45
N THR A 204 35.91 -2.28 -14.34
CA THR A 204 37.05 -1.51 -13.86
C THR A 204 38.41 -2.05 -14.27
N ASP A 205 38.48 -3.28 -14.80
CA ASP A 205 39.71 -3.86 -15.31
C ASP A 205 40.10 -3.24 -16.67
N SER A 206 41.40 -3.11 -16.92
CA SER A 206 41.90 -2.47 -18.14
C SER A 206 41.63 -3.31 -19.39
N ASN A 207 41.55 -4.63 -19.28
CA ASN A 207 41.28 -5.56 -20.36
C ASN A 207 40.30 -6.62 -19.91
N VAL A 208 39.18 -6.76 -20.62
CA VAL A 208 38.11 -7.73 -20.31
C VAL A 208 37.70 -8.46 -21.57
N ASP A 209 37.81 -9.78 -21.60
CA ASP A 209 37.43 -10.63 -22.71
C ASP A 209 35.93 -10.92 -22.71
N ILE A 210 35.35 -11.10 -23.90
CA ILE A 210 34.00 -11.65 -24.06
C ILE A 210 34.12 -13.14 -24.36
N ASN A 211 33.71 -14.00 -23.46
CA ASN A 211 33.69 -15.43 -23.61
C ASN A 211 32.29 -15.93 -24.01
N ILE A 212 32.20 -16.53 -25.20
CA ILE A 212 30.98 -17.18 -25.71
C ILE A 212 31.28 -18.64 -25.94
N SER A 213 30.63 -19.54 -25.17
CA SER A 213 30.87 -20.98 -25.29
C SER A 213 29.56 -21.76 -25.40
N ALA A 214 29.55 -22.73 -26.30
CA ALA A 214 28.46 -23.71 -26.36
C ALA A 214 28.64 -24.80 -25.30
N LYS A 215 27.56 -25.49 -24.93
CA LYS A 215 27.58 -26.61 -24.01
C LYS A 215 27.78 -27.92 -24.74
N GLY A 216 28.69 -28.79 -24.21
CA GLY A 216 28.95 -30.11 -24.74
C GLY A 216 29.51 -30.10 -26.17
N THR A 217 28.88 -30.81 -27.08
CA THR A 217 29.25 -30.84 -28.52
C THR A 217 28.56 -29.76 -29.36
N GLY A 218 27.86 -28.82 -28.72
CA GLY A 218 27.22 -27.68 -29.40
C GLY A 218 28.25 -26.75 -30.04
N VAL A 219 27.79 -25.91 -30.93
CA VAL A 219 28.63 -24.90 -31.65
C VAL A 219 28.06 -23.50 -31.47
N VAL A 220 28.91 -22.47 -31.53
CA VAL A 220 28.49 -21.08 -31.67
C VAL A 220 28.30 -20.80 -33.16
N THR A 221 27.06 -20.53 -33.55
CA THR A 221 26.73 -20.24 -34.97
C THR A 221 26.53 -18.74 -35.17
N VAL A 222 27.23 -18.14 -36.10
CA VAL A 222 27.06 -16.77 -36.57
C VAL A 222 26.43 -16.83 -37.95
N SER A 223 25.16 -16.43 -38.09
CA SER A 223 24.35 -16.61 -39.32
C SER A 223 24.58 -15.53 -40.39
N SER A 224 25.37 -14.50 -40.10
CA SER A 224 25.71 -13.44 -41.05
C SER A 224 27.22 -13.33 -41.27
N SER A 225 27.63 -12.57 -42.28
CA SER A 225 29.05 -12.37 -42.59
C SER A 225 29.79 -11.75 -41.40
N MET A 226 30.88 -12.39 -40.98
CA MET A 226 31.79 -11.84 -39.97
C MET A 226 32.65 -10.74 -40.60
N ASN A 227 33.08 -9.76 -39.77
CA ASN A 227 34.00 -8.73 -40.17
C ASN A 227 35.27 -9.36 -40.79
N PRO A 228 35.79 -8.88 -41.94
CA PRO A 228 36.96 -9.44 -42.60
C PRO A 228 38.20 -9.61 -41.75
N SER A 229 38.42 -8.72 -40.77
CA SER A 229 39.55 -8.83 -39.83
C SER A 229 39.48 -10.06 -38.94
N ILE A 230 38.29 -10.43 -38.47
CA ILE A 230 38.08 -11.66 -37.68
C ILE A 230 38.15 -12.88 -38.60
N ALA A 231 37.52 -12.81 -39.77
CA ALA A 231 37.53 -13.90 -40.73
C ALA A 231 38.97 -14.22 -41.24
N SER A 232 39.84 -13.22 -41.37
CA SER A 232 41.24 -13.45 -41.78
C SER A 232 42.05 -14.20 -40.70
N THR A 233 41.84 -13.88 -39.45
CA THR A 233 42.50 -14.59 -38.34
C THR A 233 42.06 -16.04 -38.26
N PHE A 234 40.75 -16.30 -38.41
CA PHE A 234 40.21 -17.68 -38.44
C PHE A 234 40.71 -18.47 -39.66
N LYS A 235 40.79 -17.84 -40.85
CA LYS A 235 41.35 -18.50 -42.04
C LYS A 235 42.81 -18.86 -41.86
N ALA A 236 43.63 -17.98 -41.30
CA ALA A 236 45.00 -18.27 -41.02
C ALA A 236 45.18 -19.44 -40.05
N LEU A 237 44.31 -19.55 -39.03
CA LEU A 237 44.37 -20.63 -38.06
C LEU A 237 43.93 -22.01 -38.61
N ILE A 238 42.90 -22.04 -39.48
CA ILE A 238 42.35 -23.30 -40.02
C ILE A 238 43.13 -23.80 -41.22
N PHE A 239 43.71 -22.94 -42.08
CA PHE A 239 44.32 -23.33 -43.33
C PHE A 239 45.85 -23.21 -43.34
N GLY A 240 46.50 -22.77 -42.26
CA GLY A 240 47.94 -22.79 -42.11
C GLY A 240 48.74 -22.00 -43.15
N PHE A 241 48.14 -20.85 -43.61
CA PHE A 241 48.82 -19.96 -44.56
C PHE A 241 49.33 -18.70 -43.85
#